data_e3a13f3895506b41b54855b39cb15c84
#
_entry.id   e3a13f3895506b41b54855b39cb15c84
#
_cell.length_a   1.000
_cell.length_b   1.000
_cell.length_c   1.000
_cell.angle_alpha   90.00
_cell.angle_beta   90.00
_cell.angle_gamma   90.00
#
_symmetry.space_group_name_H-M   'P 1'
#
loop_
_entity.id
_entity.type
_entity.pdbx_description
1 polymer ?
#
loop_
_entity_poly.entity_id
_entity_poly.type
_entity_poly.pdbx_seq_one_letter_code
_entity_poly.pdbx_strand_id
1 'polypeptide(L)'
;HTSHPGNIGAAARAMKTMGLSDLRLVNPDVFPSDIANARASGATDVLNAAHVFTSLADALADCVYVVGSSARGRDFVGEVADARTASTEMVARSSQGKVAIVFGCESSGLTNAEVLSCQTLAFVPTNPEYSSLNLGSAVQVFAYELRMAAGMTAGHSAPQFQLATQAEIDAMFVHMREALTEVGFFNPNNPKRLFPRLQRLFNRTRLEREEVDIFRGIFRSIIDGSKPRDDSRQ
;
A
#
# COMPACT_ATOMS: atom_id res chain seq x y z
N HIS A 1 -24.36 -17.50 -0.44
CA HIS A 1 -24.23 -18.92 -0.06
C HIS A 1 -22.79 -19.24 0.38
N THR A 2 -22.36 -18.68 1.51
CA THR A 2 -21.05 -19.00 2.11
C THR A 2 -21.21 -20.26 2.93
N SER A 3 -20.47 -21.31 2.60
CA SER A 3 -20.61 -22.63 3.21
C SER A 3 -19.88 -22.75 4.56
N HIS A 4 -18.81 -21.98 4.78
CA HIS A 4 -18.02 -22.07 6.01
C HIS A 4 -18.04 -20.75 6.78
N PRO A 5 -18.58 -20.73 8.02
CA PRO A 5 -18.74 -19.50 8.81
C PRO A 5 -17.40 -18.79 9.12
N GLY A 6 -16.31 -19.52 9.15
CA GLY A 6 -14.98 -18.93 9.31
C GLY A 6 -14.58 -17.96 8.19
N ASN A 7 -15.10 -18.14 6.97
CA ASN A 7 -14.87 -17.21 5.86
C ASN A 7 -15.66 -15.90 6.04
N ILE A 8 -16.84 -15.96 6.66
CA ILE A 8 -17.61 -14.75 7.04
C ILE A 8 -16.80 -13.92 8.05
N GLY A 9 -16.25 -14.57 9.07
CA GLY A 9 -15.41 -13.91 10.07
C GLY A 9 -14.13 -13.31 9.47
N ALA A 10 -13.46 -14.06 8.58
CA ALA A 10 -12.28 -13.58 7.88
C ALA A 10 -12.60 -12.37 6.97
N ALA A 11 -13.73 -12.40 6.28
CA ALA A 11 -14.22 -11.28 5.46
C ALA A 11 -14.50 -10.04 6.32
N ALA A 12 -15.22 -10.19 7.44
CA ALA A 12 -15.49 -9.09 8.36
C ALA A 12 -14.19 -8.45 8.89
N ARG A 13 -13.19 -9.25 9.23
CA ARG A 13 -11.87 -8.77 9.63
C ARG A 13 -11.17 -8.01 8.51
N ALA A 14 -11.18 -8.54 7.29
CA ALA A 14 -10.62 -7.89 6.11
C ALA A 14 -11.27 -6.54 5.85
N MET A 15 -12.60 -6.48 5.91
CA MET A 15 -13.38 -5.25 5.75
C MET A 15 -13.01 -4.21 6.80
N LYS A 16 -13.04 -4.57 8.08
CA LYS A 16 -12.73 -3.64 9.18
C LYS A 16 -11.33 -3.08 9.08
N THR A 17 -10.34 -3.90 8.76
CA THR A 17 -8.94 -3.41 8.61
C THR A 17 -8.79 -2.37 7.50
N MET A 18 -9.68 -2.39 6.53
CA MET A 18 -9.69 -1.43 5.41
C MET A 18 -10.75 -0.32 5.56
N GLY A 19 -11.48 -0.30 6.69
CA GLY A 19 -12.46 0.74 6.99
C GLY A 19 -13.82 0.55 6.34
N LEU A 20 -14.15 -0.68 5.94
CA LEU A 20 -15.46 -1.07 5.39
C LEU A 20 -16.29 -1.74 6.49
N SER A 21 -17.61 -1.48 6.51
CA SER A 21 -18.50 -1.98 7.56
C SER A 21 -19.83 -2.56 7.05
N ASP A 22 -20.30 -2.23 5.84
CA ASP A 22 -21.59 -2.74 5.30
C ASP A 22 -21.40 -4.17 4.77
N LEU A 23 -21.58 -5.17 5.64
CA LEU A 23 -21.54 -6.58 5.28
C LEU A 23 -22.94 -7.10 5.02
N ARG A 24 -23.17 -7.63 3.82
CA ARG A 24 -24.42 -8.27 3.41
C ARG A 24 -24.18 -9.74 3.13
N LEU A 25 -24.98 -10.60 3.75
CA LEU A 25 -24.92 -12.04 3.62
C LEU A 25 -26.18 -12.55 2.94
N VAL A 26 -26.02 -13.29 1.85
CA VAL A 26 -27.16 -13.88 1.12
C VAL A 26 -27.19 -15.37 1.38
N ASN A 27 -28.26 -15.84 2.04
CA ASN A 27 -28.46 -17.25 2.43
C ASN A 27 -27.16 -17.91 2.95
N PRO A 28 -26.52 -17.39 4.02
CA PRO A 28 -25.38 -18.08 4.62
C PRO A 28 -25.85 -19.40 5.24
N ASP A 29 -25.04 -20.47 5.09
CA ASP A 29 -25.42 -21.79 5.64
C ASP A 29 -25.50 -21.77 7.17
N VAL A 30 -24.55 -21.07 7.80
CA VAL A 30 -24.49 -20.93 9.27
C VAL A 30 -24.11 -19.52 9.65
N PHE A 31 -25.09 -18.73 10.09
CA PHE A 31 -24.88 -17.39 10.66
C PHE A 31 -26.07 -16.98 11.53
N PRO A 32 -25.86 -16.44 12.76
CA PRO A 32 -24.56 -16.17 13.41
C PRO A 32 -23.83 -17.46 13.84
N SER A 33 -22.51 -17.35 14.12
CA SER A 33 -21.65 -18.49 14.47
C SER A 33 -20.46 -18.09 15.32
N ASP A 34 -20.15 -18.88 16.35
CA ASP A 34 -18.95 -18.71 17.19
C ASP A 34 -17.66 -18.85 16.38
N ILE A 35 -17.68 -19.69 15.34
CA ILE A 35 -16.54 -19.82 14.41
C ILE A 35 -16.32 -18.52 13.64
N ALA A 36 -17.39 -17.87 13.20
CA ALA A 36 -17.29 -16.55 12.53
C ALA A 36 -16.73 -15.50 13.51
N ASN A 37 -17.25 -15.46 14.73
CA ASN A 37 -16.78 -14.54 15.79
C ASN A 37 -15.29 -14.75 16.10
N ALA A 38 -14.85 -16.00 16.29
CA ALA A 38 -13.46 -16.33 16.55
C ALA A 38 -12.51 -15.87 15.41
N ARG A 39 -12.94 -16.09 14.16
CA ARG A 39 -12.17 -15.69 12.97
C ARG A 39 -12.18 -14.18 12.69
N ALA A 40 -13.24 -13.48 13.09
CA ALA A 40 -13.33 -12.03 12.98
C ALA A 40 -12.37 -11.33 13.95
N SER A 41 -11.95 -11.99 15.04
CA SER A 41 -11.10 -11.38 16.07
C SER A 41 -11.73 -10.06 16.58
N GLY A 42 -11.09 -8.91 16.45
CA GLY A 42 -11.62 -7.60 16.84
C GLY A 42 -12.68 -6.99 15.91
N ALA A 43 -13.20 -7.71 14.89
CA ALA A 43 -14.17 -7.22 13.91
C ALA A 43 -15.60 -7.76 14.13
N THR A 44 -15.94 -8.12 15.37
CA THR A 44 -17.28 -8.61 15.74
C THR A 44 -18.38 -7.56 15.56
N ASP A 45 -18.06 -6.28 15.63
CA ASP A 45 -18.96 -5.17 15.32
C ASP A 45 -19.47 -5.23 13.88
N VAL A 46 -18.61 -5.57 12.89
CA VAL A 46 -19.00 -5.76 11.50
C VAL A 46 -19.95 -6.96 11.36
N LEU A 47 -19.71 -8.05 12.10
CA LEU A 47 -20.59 -9.23 12.12
C LEU A 47 -21.94 -8.88 12.76
N ASN A 48 -21.95 -8.16 13.88
CA ASN A 48 -23.15 -7.78 14.59
C ASN A 48 -24.03 -6.82 13.77
N ALA A 49 -23.43 -6.00 12.90
CA ALA A 49 -24.10 -5.08 12.00
C ALA A 49 -24.45 -5.73 10.64
N ALA A 50 -24.07 -6.98 10.42
CA ALA A 50 -24.30 -7.66 9.13
C ALA A 50 -25.80 -7.88 8.85
N HIS A 51 -26.20 -7.61 7.62
CA HIS A 51 -27.57 -7.84 7.16
C HIS A 51 -27.66 -9.16 6.42
N VAL A 52 -28.63 -9.99 6.81
CA VAL A 52 -28.90 -11.29 6.15
C VAL A 52 -30.09 -11.15 5.22
N PHE A 53 -29.90 -11.56 3.97
CA PHE A 53 -30.91 -11.53 2.91
C PHE A 53 -31.20 -12.93 2.40
N THR A 54 -32.42 -13.12 1.90
CA THR A 54 -32.86 -14.38 1.27
C THR A 54 -32.60 -14.41 -0.24
N SER A 55 -32.34 -13.25 -0.85
CA SER A 55 -31.99 -13.15 -2.27
C SER A 55 -30.90 -12.13 -2.53
N LEU A 56 -30.11 -12.33 -3.60
CA LEU A 56 -29.13 -11.36 -4.05
C LEU A 56 -29.79 -10.07 -4.53
N ALA A 57 -30.95 -10.17 -5.17
CA ALA A 57 -31.69 -9.02 -5.66
C ALA A 57 -32.05 -8.06 -4.51
N ASP A 58 -32.55 -8.58 -3.38
CA ASP A 58 -32.91 -7.77 -2.22
C ASP A 58 -31.64 -7.16 -1.60
N ALA A 59 -30.53 -7.92 -1.56
CA ALA A 59 -29.26 -7.44 -1.03
C ALA A 59 -28.62 -6.32 -1.87
N LEU A 60 -29.00 -6.20 -3.14
CA LEU A 60 -28.45 -5.22 -4.07
C LEU A 60 -29.44 -4.10 -4.45
N ALA A 61 -30.65 -4.12 -3.93
CA ALA A 61 -31.76 -3.27 -4.38
C ALA A 61 -31.46 -1.75 -4.27
N ASP A 62 -30.60 -1.34 -3.35
CA ASP A 62 -30.19 0.05 -3.13
C ASP A 62 -28.81 0.41 -3.74
N CYS A 63 -28.23 -0.51 -4.53
CA CYS A 63 -26.92 -0.30 -5.16
C CYS A 63 -27.07 0.25 -6.59
N VAL A 64 -26.27 1.24 -6.92
CA VAL A 64 -26.21 1.84 -8.27
C VAL A 64 -25.16 1.17 -9.16
N TYR A 65 -24.23 0.43 -8.56
CA TYR A 65 -23.19 -0.27 -9.30
C TYR A 65 -22.73 -1.52 -8.55
N VAL A 66 -22.68 -2.63 -9.25
CA VAL A 66 -22.37 -3.95 -8.70
C VAL A 66 -21.23 -4.59 -9.47
N VAL A 67 -20.21 -5.00 -8.75
CA VAL A 67 -19.06 -5.75 -9.27
C VAL A 67 -19.10 -7.18 -8.76
N GLY A 68 -19.00 -8.15 -9.64
CA GLY A 68 -18.88 -9.57 -9.28
C GLY A 68 -17.42 -10.01 -9.24
N SER A 69 -16.98 -10.65 -8.14
CA SER A 69 -15.63 -11.23 -8.06
C SER A 69 -15.61 -12.62 -8.73
N SER A 70 -14.67 -12.85 -9.64
CA SER A 70 -14.48 -14.13 -10.33
C SER A 70 -12.99 -14.47 -10.41
N ALA A 71 -12.65 -15.75 -10.13
CA ALA A 71 -11.29 -16.27 -10.31
C ALA A 71 -10.99 -16.69 -11.75
N ARG A 72 -11.99 -16.78 -12.61
CA ARG A 72 -11.88 -17.29 -13.98
C ARG A 72 -12.45 -16.28 -14.96
N GLY A 73 -11.78 -16.10 -16.10
CA GLY A 73 -12.41 -15.49 -17.27
C GLY A 73 -13.63 -16.35 -17.66
N ARG A 74 -14.80 -15.73 -17.69
CA ARG A 74 -16.05 -16.33 -18.19
C ARG A 74 -16.44 -15.63 -19.47
N ASP A 75 -17.16 -16.31 -20.34
CA ASP A 75 -17.86 -15.66 -21.44
C ASP A 75 -18.98 -14.76 -20.84
N PHE A 76 -18.56 -13.58 -20.43
CA PHE A 76 -19.43 -12.57 -19.82
C PHE A 76 -19.71 -11.47 -20.84
N VAL A 77 -20.98 -11.09 -20.98
CA VAL A 77 -21.41 -10.05 -21.93
C VAL A 77 -21.18 -8.63 -21.38
N GLY A 78 -20.59 -8.49 -20.21
CA GLY A 78 -20.31 -7.21 -19.57
C GLY A 78 -18.83 -6.84 -19.58
N GLU A 79 -18.50 -5.83 -18.81
CA GLU A 79 -17.13 -5.36 -18.64
C GLU A 79 -16.34 -6.30 -17.71
N VAL A 80 -15.10 -6.58 -18.07
CA VAL A 80 -14.17 -7.38 -17.26
C VAL A 80 -12.97 -6.53 -16.91
N ALA A 81 -12.62 -6.44 -15.62
CA ALA A 81 -11.55 -5.61 -15.12
C ALA A 81 -10.71 -6.35 -14.07
N ASP A 82 -9.46 -5.93 -13.85
CA ASP A 82 -8.73 -6.35 -12.66
C ASP A 82 -9.25 -5.66 -11.40
N ALA A 83 -8.90 -6.20 -10.22
CA ALA A 83 -9.39 -5.71 -8.93
C ALA A 83 -9.11 -4.22 -8.70
N ARG A 84 -7.96 -3.70 -9.17
CA ARG A 84 -7.58 -2.29 -9.03
C ARG A 84 -8.45 -1.38 -9.90
N THR A 85 -8.59 -1.72 -11.16
CA THR A 85 -9.42 -0.96 -12.13
C THR A 85 -10.87 -0.93 -11.66
N ALA A 86 -11.44 -2.10 -11.29
CA ALA A 86 -12.80 -2.19 -10.78
C ALA A 86 -12.99 -1.37 -9.48
N SER A 87 -12.03 -1.41 -8.55
CA SER A 87 -12.10 -0.62 -7.31
C SER A 87 -12.05 0.88 -7.55
N THR A 88 -11.26 1.34 -8.53
CA THR A 88 -11.21 2.75 -8.93
C THR A 88 -12.57 3.22 -9.47
N GLU A 89 -13.20 2.43 -10.32
CA GLU A 89 -14.53 2.73 -10.85
C GLU A 89 -15.62 2.69 -9.76
N MET A 90 -15.56 1.73 -8.84
CA MET A 90 -16.48 1.66 -7.70
C MET A 90 -16.40 2.92 -6.84
N VAL A 91 -15.20 3.39 -6.53
CA VAL A 91 -15.01 4.62 -5.73
C VAL A 91 -15.55 5.83 -6.49
N ALA A 92 -15.29 5.96 -7.79
CA ALA A 92 -15.82 7.04 -8.60
C ALA A 92 -17.37 7.06 -8.59
N ARG A 93 -18.02 5.89 -8.71
CA ARG A 93 -19.48 5.76 -8.70
C ARG A 93 -20.11 5.88 -7.31
N SER A 94 -19.34 5.71 -6.24
CA SER A 94 -19.85 5.82 -4.87
C SER A 94 -20.43 7.21 -4.54
N SER A 95 -20.05 8.24 -5.29
CA SER A 95 -20.65 9.58 -5.19
C SER A 95 -22.08 9.64 -5.72
N GLN A 96 -22.52 8.66 -6.50
CA GLN A 96 -23.86 8.60 -7.12
C GLN A 96 -24.84 7.71 -6.29
N GLY A 97 -24.32 6.88 -5.41
CA GLY A 97 -25.09 5.96 -4.59
C GLY A 97 -24.24 4.81 -4.05
N LYS A 98 -24.91 3.84 -3.41
CA LYS A 98 -24.20 2.67 -2.90
C LYS A 98 -23.66 1.81 -4.03
N VAL A 99 -22.44 1.30 -3.84
CA VAL A 99 -21.79 0.34 -4.73
C VAL A 99 -21.54 -0.95 -3.97
N ALA A 100 -21.59 -2.08 -4.65
CA ALA A 100 -21.41 -3.38 -4.03
C ALA A 100 -20.39 -4.24 -4.79
N ILE A 101 -19.64 -5.05 -4.04
CA ILE A 101 -18.89 -6.15 -4.60
C ILE A 101 -19.47 -7.48 -4.10
N VAL A 102 -19.73 -8.38 -5.03
CA VAL A 102 -20.34 -9.68 -4.76
C VAL A 102 -19.29 -10.77 -4.88
N PHE A 103 -19.19 -11.58 -3.83
CA PHE A 103 -18.35 -12.77 -3.80
C PHE A 103 -19.24 -14.01 -3.82
N GLY A 104 -18.88 -14.96 -4.64
CA GLY A 104 -19.63 -16.22 -4.75
C GLY A 104 -19.25 -17.23 -3.67
N CYS A 105 -19.89 -18.40 -3.74
CA CYS A 105 -19.59 -19.54 -2.90
C CYS A 105 -18.15 -20.03 -3.13
N GLU A 106 -17.52 -20.56 -2.08
CA GLU A 106 -16.13 -21.00 -2.09
C GLU A 106 -15.85 -22.12 -3.12
N SER A 107 -16.81 -23.02 -3.31
CA SER A 107 -16.63 -24.16 -4.20
C SER A 107 -16.92 -23.87 -5.68
N SER A 108 -17.89 -23.01 -5.96
CA SER A 108 -18.41 -22.80 -7.32
C SER A 108 -18.25 -21.36 -7.83
N GLY A 109 -17.94 -20.41 -6.95
CA GLY A 109 -17.97 -19.00 -7.26
C GLY A 109 -19.39 -18.48 -7.48
N LEU A 110 -19.56 -17.42 -8.24
CA LEU A 110 -20.85 -16.87 -8.61
C LEU A 110 -21.56 -17.79 -9.64
N THR A 111 -22.85 -17.98 -9.50
CA THR A 111 -23.71 -18.62 -10.52
C THR A 111 -23.88 -17.68 -11.72
N ASN A 112 -24.34 -18.22 -12.85
CA ASN A 112 -24.62 -17.39 -14.04
C ASN A 112 -25.69 -16.32 -13.77
N ALA A 113 -26.68 -16.62 -12.95
CA ALA A 113 -27.73 -15.66 -12.58
C ALA A 113 -27.13 -14.50 -11.72
N GLU A 114 -26.26 -14.81 -10.78
CA GLU A 114 -25.57 -13.80 -9.95
C GLU A 114 -24.60 -12.94 -10.79
N VAL A 115 -23.92 -13.55 -11.75
CA VAL A 115 -23.06 -12.83 -12.70
C VAL A 115 -23.88 -11.84 -13.54
N LEU A 116 -25.06 -12.20 -13.98
CA LEU A 116 -25.94 -11.31 -14.75
C LEU A 116 -26.50 -10.13 -13.92
N SER A 117 -26.43 -10.20 -12.60
CA SER A 117 -26.80 -9.10 -11.72
C SER A 117 -25.65 -8.08 -11.53
N CYS A 118 -24.47 -8.34 -12.09
CA CYS A 118 -23.31 -7.48 -11.99
C CYS A 118 -23.10 -6.68 -13.29
N GLN A 119 -22.72 -5.42 -13.19
CA GLN A 119 -22.34 -4.60 -14.33
C GLN A 119 -20.93 -4.92 -14.81
N THR A 120 -20.01 -5.27 -13.88
CA THR A 120 -18.62 -5.62 -14.18
C THR A 120 -18.24 -6.90 -13.45
N LEU A 121 -17.45 -7.75 -14.09
CA LEU A 121 -16.74 -8.84 -13.42
C LEU A 121 -15.31 -8.41 -13.15
N ALA A 122 -14.86 -8.61 -11.90
CA ALA A 122 -13.51 -8.29 -11.51
C ALA A 122 -12.74 -9.55 -11.09
N PHE A 123 -11.48 -9.59 -11.45
CA PHE A 123 -10.57 -10.66 -11.06
C PHE A 123 -9.32 -10.12 -10.39
N VAL A 124 -8.73 -10.93 -9.52
CA VAL A 124 -7.41 -10.67 -8.98
C VAL A 124 -6.38 -11.34 -9.90
N PRO A 125 -5.40 -10.62 -10.47
CA PRO A 125 -4.31 -11.23 -11.22
C PRO A 125 -3.48 -12.16 -10.32
N THR A 126 -3.71 -13.45 -10.42
CA THR A 126 -3.04 -14.50 -9.63
C THR A 126 -2.21 -15.39 -10.53
N ASN A 127 -1.45 -16.32 -9.93
CA ASN A 127 -0.75 -17.36 -10.69
C ASN A 127 -1.75 -18.18 -11.53
N PRO A 128 -1.61 -18.25 -12.86
CA PRO A 128 -2.52 -19.00 -13.73
C PRO A 128 -2.66 -20.48 -13.37
N GLU A 129 -1.63 -21.08 -12.81
CA GLU A 129 -1.62 -22.50 -12.39
C GLU A 129 -2.38 -22.70 -11.06
N TYR A 130 -2.53 -21.63 -10.26
CA TYR A 130 -3.22 -21.69 -8.97
C TYR A 130 -3.93 -20.37 -8.71
N SER A 131 -5.06 -20.16 -9.36
CA SER A 131 -5.75 -18.86 -9.43
C SER A 131 -6.80 -18.64 -8.33
N SER A 132 -7.23 -19.68 -7.61
CA SER A 132 -8.29 -19.58 -6.63
C SER A 132 -7.77 -19.04 -5.29
N LEU A 133 -8.32 -17.91 -4.84
CA LEU A 133 -8.09 -17.38 -3.51
C LEU A 133 -9.15 -17.89 -2.52
N ASN A 134 -8.73 -18.09 -1.25
CA ASN A 134 -9.72 -18.19 -0.18
C ASN A 134 -10.60 -16.94 -0.14
N LEU A 135 -11.88 -17.10 0.21
CA LEU A 135 -12.86 -16.00 0.20
C LEU A 135 -12.40 -14.80 1.05
N GLY A 136 -11.95 -15.02 2.27
CA GLY A 136 -11.44 -13.94 3.13
C GLY A 136 -10.23 -13.22 2.52
N SER A 137 -9.34 -13.95 1.82
CA SER A 137 -8.21 -13.38 1.11
C SER A 137 -8.64 -12.56 -0.11
N ALA A 138 -9.62 -13.04 -0.87
CA ALA A 138 -10.20 -12.27 -1.98
C ALA A 138 -10.81 -10.96 -1.47
N VAL A 139 -11.63 -11.02 -0.40
CA VAL A 139 -12.20 -9.82 0.23
C VAL A 139 -11.11 -8.85 0.69
N GLN A 140 -10.00 -9.36 1.27
CA GLN A 140 -8.89 -8.51 1.70
C GLN A 140 -8.24 -7.75 0.53
N VAL A 141 -8.03 -8.42 -0.62
CA VAL A 141 -7.42 -7.77 -1.80
C VAL A 141 -8.34 -6.66 -2.32
N PHE A 142 -9.62 -6.94 -2.53
CA PHE A 142 -10.56 -5.93 -3.02
C PHE A 142 -10.75 -4.78 -2.01
N ALA A 143 -10.86 -5.08 -0.73
CA ALA A 143 -10.97 -4.06 0.32
C ALA A 143 -9.73 -3.14 0.36
N TYR A 144 -8.54 -3.70 0.15
CA TYR A 144 -7.30 -2.95 0.05
C TYR A 144 -7.30 -2.03 -1.18
N GLU A 145 -7.65 -2.55 -2.36
CA GLU A 145 -7.70 -1.74 -3.58
C GLU A 145 -8.76 -0.62 -3.49
N LEU A 146 -9.92 -0.89 -2.88
CA LEU A 146 -10.94 0.14 -2.60
C LEU A 146 -10.39 1.24 -1.67
N ARG A 147 -9.66 0.87 -0.60
CA ARG A 147 -9.04 1.83 0.31
C ARG A 147 -8.00 2.70 -0.39
N MET A 148 -7.18 2.08 -1.24
CA MET A 148 -6.16 2.80 -2.03
C MET A 148 -6.81 3.74 -3.06
N ALA A 149 -7.84 3.30 -3.76
CA ALA A 149 -8.60 4.10 -4.72
C ALA A 149 -9.29 5.30 -4.06
N ALA A 150 -9.79 5.13 -2.82
CA ALA A 150 -10.38 6.20 -2.03
C ALA A 150 -9.36 7.22 -1.48
N GLY A 151 -8.07 7.07 -1.79
CA GLY A 151 -7.01 7.96 -1.30
C GLY A 151 -6.74 7.86 0.19
N MET A 152 -7.27 6.84 0.85
CA MET A 152 -7.06 6.59 2.29
C MET A 152 -5.70 5.92 2.53
N THR A 153 -4.63 6.59 2.15
CA THR A 153 -3.28 6.17 2.54
C THR A 153 -3.12 6.37 4.04
N ALA A 154 -2.65 5.36 4.75
CA ALA A 154 -2.22 5.55 6.13
C ALA A 154 -1.11 6.60 6.10
N GLY A 155 -1.34 7.72 6.75
CA GLY A 155 -0.33 8.74 6.95
C GLY A 155 0.78 8.21 7.86
N HIS A 156 1.63 7.36 7.33
CA HIS A 156 2.98 7.26 7.85
C HIS A 156 3.66 8.52 7.34
N SER A 157 3.58 9.59 8.13
CA SER A 157 4.55 10.66 8.00
C SER A 157 5.90 10.02 8.30
N ALA A 158 6.63 9.67 7.26
CA ALA A 158 8.07 9.44 7.42
C ALA A 158 8.61 10.67 8.16
N PRO A 159 9.56 10.50 9.09
CA PRO A 159 10.22 11.64 9.72
C PRO A 159 10.59 12.61 8.60
N GLN A 160 10.10 13.85 8.69
CA GLN A 160 10.42 14.85 7.68
C GLN A 160 11.82 15.37 8.02
N PHE A 161 12.82 14.69 7.52
CA PHE A 161 14.18 15.18 7.55
C PHE A 161 14.31 16.34 6.56
N GLN A 162 14.92 17.41 6.98
CA GLN A 162 15.18 18.55 6.10
C GLN A 162 16.32 18.19 5.16
N LEU A 163 16.03 17.99 3.90
CA LEU A 163 17.05 17.72 2.89
C LEU A 163 17.99 18.93 2.75
N ALA A 164 19.26 18.64 2.55
CA ALA A 164 20.26 19.68 2.26
C ALA A 164 19.97 20.31 0.88
N THR A 165 20.11 21.62 0.81
CA THR A 165 20.06 22.34 -0.44
C THR A 165 21.32 22.07 -1.29
N GLN A 166 21.22 22.27 -2.59
CA GLN A 166 22.38 22.11 -3.48
C GLN A 166 23.55 23.01 -3.05
N ALA A 167 23.27 24.21 -2.58
CA ALA A 167 24.30 25.13 -2.08
C ALA A 167 25.03 24.59 -0.84
N GLU A 168 24.31 23.93 0.08
CA GLU A 168 24.91 23.31 1.26
C GLU A 168 25.78 22.10 0.88
N ILE A 169 25.33 21.30 -0.07
CA ILE A 169 26.10 20.16 -0.62
C ILE A 169 27.35 20.64 -1.34
N ASP A 170 27.24 21.68 -2.17
CA ASP A 170 28.39 22.25 -2.87
C ASP A 170 29.42 22.81 -1.89
N ALA A 171 28.98 23.50 -0.83
CA ALA A 171 29.85 23.98 0.23
C ALA A 171 30.54 22.83 1.00
N MET A 172 29.85 21.72 1.21
CA MET A 172 30.46 20.52 1.78
C MET A 172 31.57 19.95 0.88
N PHE A 173 31.33 19.90 -0.43
CA PHE A 173 32.36 19.45 -1.39
C PHE A 173 33.59 20.36 -1.46
N VAL A 174 33.43 21.67 -1.26
CA VAL A 174 34.54 22.60 -1.14
C VAL A 174 35.37 22.24 0.10
N HIS A 175 34.76 22.13 1.28
CA HIS A 175 35.43 21.71 2.50
C HIS A 175 36.10 20.32 2.38
N MET A 176 35.44 19.36 1.75
CA MET A 176 36.00 18.04 1.49
C MET A 176 37.28 18.15 0.66
N ARG A 177 37.27 18.98 -0.38
CA ARG A 177 38.43 19.19 -1.24
C ARG A 177 39.61 19.77 -0.47
N GLU A 178 39.36 20.78 0.35
CA GLU A 178 40.37 21.41 1.20
C GLU A 178 40.97 20.38 2.18
N ALA A 179 40.13 19.65 2.92
CA ALA A 179 40.58 18.66 3.87
C ALA A 179 41.40 17.53 3.23
N LEU A 180 40.94 16.99 2.08
CA LEU A 180 41.66 15.93 1.38
C LEU A 180 42.98 16.41 0.75
N THR A 181 43.07 17.70 0.38
CA THR A 181 44.30 18.31 -0.08
C THR A 181 45.30 18.45 1.08
N GLU A 182 44.83 18.94 2.23
CA GLU A 182 45.63 19.17 3.41
C GLU A 182 46.31 17.89 3.91
N VAL A 183 45.60 16.79 3.95
CA VAL A 183 46.16 15.47 4.34
C VAL A 183 46.92 14.77 3.21
N GLY A 184 47.10 15.41 2.04
CA GLY A 184 47.85 14.85 0.91
C GLY A 184 47.14 13.71 0.16
N PHE A 185 45.87 13.44 0.47
CA PHE A 185 45.09 12.40 -0.22
C PHE A 185 44.66 12.84 -1.62
N PHE A 186 44.32 14.11 -1.81
CA PHE A 186 43.95 14.70 -3.07
C PHE A 186 45.03 15.65 -3.58
N ASN A 187 45.48 15.42 -4.82
CA ASN A 187 46.41 16.30 -5.50
C ASN A 187 45.67 17.14 -6.56
N PRO A 188 45.50 18.46 -6.36
CA PRO A 188 44.86 19.35 -7.33
C PRO A 188 45.50 19.34 -8.72
N ASN A 189 46.81 19.12 -8.81
CA ASN A 189 47.55 19.09 -10.07
C ASN A 189 47.38 17.75 -10.82
N ASN A 190 46.85 16.69 -10.14
CA ASN A 190 46.51 15.42 -10.74
C ASN A 190 45.20 14.87 -10.14
N PRO A 191 44.05 15.48 -10.45
CA PRO A 191 42.79 15.25 -9.73
C PRO A 191 42.17 13.88 -10.01
N LYS A 192 42.60 13.18 -11.07
CA LYS A 192 42.03 11.91 -11.52
C LYS A 192 40.47 11.99 -11.57
N ARG A 193 39.79 10.91 -11.15
CA ARG A 193 38.32 10.84 -11.13
C ARG A 193 37.75 10.83 -9.69
N LEU A 194 38.48 11.32 -8.71
CA LEU A 194 38.04 11.22 -7.30
C LEU A 194 36.73 12.00 -7.07
N PHE A 195 36.74 13.31 -7.33
CA PHE A 195 35.58 14.16 -7.07
C PHE A 195 34.34 13.80 -7.90
N PRO A 196 34.41 13.51 -9.19
CA PRO A 196 33.27 13.01 -9.94
C PRO A 196 32.66 11.74 -9.37
N ARG A 197 33.46 10.85 -8.78
CA ARG A 197 32.97 9.64 -8.12
C ARG A 197 32.31 9.93 -6.76
N LEU A 198 32.90 10.81 -5.96
CA LEU A 198 32.33 11.24 -4.68
C LEU A 198 31.01 11.99 -4.89
N GLN A 199 30.96 12.92 -5.84
CA GLN A 199 29.72 13.61 -6.19
C GLN A 199 28.63 12.62 -6.62
N ARG A 200 28.95 11.66 -7.48
CA ARG A 200 27.99 10.60 -7.87
C ARG A 200 27.55 9.76 -6.67
N LEU A 201 28.40 9.48 -5.71
CA LEU A 201 28.07 8.74 -4.50
C LEU A 201 27.07 9.54 -3.65
N PHE A 202 27.40 10.77 -3.31
CA PHE A 202 26.58 11.61 -2.44
C PHE A 202 25.24 12.03 -3.10
N ASN A 203 25.24 12.28 -4.41
CA ASN A 203 24.00 12.60 -5.12
C ASN A 203 22.94 11.46 -5.11
N ARG A 204 23.35 10.23 -4.81
CA ARG A 204 22.41 9.09 -4.67
C ARG A 204 21.79 8.99 -3.28
N THR A 205 22.37 9.64 -2.25
CA THR A 205 21.97 9.46 -0.85
C THR A 205 20.86 10.40 -0.41
N ARG A 206 20.57 11.49 -1.15
CA ARG A 206 19.61 12.53 -0.73
C ARG A 206 19.97 13.05 0.66
N LEU A 207 21.17 13.61 0.78
CA LEU A 207 21.71 14.08 2.06
C LEU A 207 20.74 15.01 2.80
N GLU A 208 20.62 14.75 4.08
CA GLU A 208 19.94 15.62 5.02
C GLU A 208 20.88 16.76 5.45
N ARG A 209 20.30 17.87 5.88
CA ARG A 209 21.07 19.03 6.34
C ARG A 209 22.02 18.68 7.49
N GLU A 210 21.52 17.89 8.45
CA GLU A 210 22.34 17.43 9.59
C GLU A 210 23.53 16.57 9.14
N GLU A 211 23.33 15.71 8.13
CA GLU A 211 24.41 14.89 7.57
C GLU A 211 25.49 15.76 6.90
N VAL A 212 25.07 16.77 6.16
CA VAL A 212 26.00 17.75 5.57
C VAL A 212 26.79 18.48 6.66
N ASP A 213 26.13 18.89 7.75
CA ASP A 213 26.79 19.57 8.88
C ASP A 213 27.78 18.65 9.58
N ILE A 214 27.45 17.36 9.75
CA ILE A 214 28.37 16.34 10.28
C ILE A 214 29.63 16.23 9.40
N PHE A 215 29.48 16.08 8.09
CA PHE A 215 30.62 15.99 7.19
C PHE A 215 31.48 17.26 7.21
N ARG A 216 30.84 18.43 7.22
CA ARG A 216 31.56 19.70 7.32
C ARG A 216 32.34 19.80 8.63
N GLY A 217 31.79 19.31 9.74
CA GLY A 217 32.47 19.20 11.02
C GLY A 217 33.71 18.30 10.96
N ILE A 218 33.57 17.12 10.33
CA ILE A 218 34.71 16.20 10.13
C ILE A 218 35.82 16.86 9.30
N PHE A 219 35.46 17.48 8.16
CA PHE A 219 36.45 18.13 7.29
C PHE A 219 37.14 19.30 7.99
N ARG A 220 36.42 20.09 8.79
CA ARG A 220 36.99 21.15 9.60
C ARG A 220 37.99 20.62 10.62
N SER A 221 37.63 19.54 11.32
CA SER A 221 38.55 18.91 12.28
C SER A 221 39.85 18.41 11.63
N ILE A 222 39.79 17.90 10.39
CA ILE A 222 40.93 17.48 9.62
C ILE A 222 41.83 18.70 9.30
N ILE A 223 41.23 19.78 8.80
CA ILE A 223 41.96 21.01 8.43
C ILE A 223 42.62 21.66 9.67
N ASP A 224 41.90 21.72 10.79
CA ASP A 224 42.39 22.32 12.03
C ASP A 224 43.41 21.43 12.72
N GLY A 225 43.31 20.12 12.63
CA GLY A 225 44.23 19.14 13.22
C GLY A 225 45.57 19.02 12.50
N SER A 226 45.63 19.40 11.22
CA SER A 226 46.90 19.46 10.45
C SER A 226 47.72 20.73 10.67
N LYS A 227 47.14 21.76 11.33
CA LYS A 227 47.89 22.95 11.71
C LYS A 227 48.82 22.66 12.90
N PRO A 228 50.09 23.12 12.90
CA PRO A 228 50.97 22.99 14.06
C PRO A 228 50.28 23.57 15.30
N ARG A 229 50.25 22.81 16.41
CA ARG A 229 49.84 23.37 17.69
C ARG A 229 50.81 24.48 18.04
N ASP A 230 50.28 25.67 18.19
CA ASP A 230 51.07 26.81 18.70
C ASP A 230 51.31 26.56 20.20
N ASP A 231 52.48 25.98 20.51
CA ASP A 231 52.94 25.69 21.88
C ASP A 231 53.33 26.98 22.66
N SER A 232 52.97 28.17 22.19
CA SER A 232 53.33 29.46 22.80
C SER A 232 52.35 29.95 23.88
N ARG A 233 51.51 29.05 24.46
CA ARG A 233 50.73 29.35 25.66
C ARG A 233 51.10 28.42 26.80
N GLN A 234 52.26 28.73 27.44
CA GLN A 234 52.54 28.41 28.83
C GLN A 234 52.37 29.66 29.69
#